data_b237dfd418578458cb143cfbb1161ffc
#
_entry.id   b237dfd418578458cb143cfbb1161ffc
#
_cell.length_a   1.000
_cell.length_b   1.000
_cell.length_c   1.000
_cell.angle_alpha   90.00
_cell.angle_beta   90.00
_cell.angle_gamma   90.00
#
_symmetry.space_group_name_H-M   'P 1'
#
loop_
_entity.id
_entity.type
_entity.pdbx_description
1 polymer ?
#
loop_
_entity_poly.entity_id
_entity_poly.type
_entity_poly.pdbx_seq_one_letter_code
_entity_poly.pdbx_strand_id
1 'polypeptide(L)'
;RNDADRMVIFYRRAVNVFAGASDLVKAYINRRMEGKFDSDAAAIGRICADAACVEIVQGMETWAEGKTRELLDTYGPQCYAVSEENREKWDRIEGNTLPYIERTLSIQASITRQNGDYDAYPKHIISDKDGWAYLKLNDLEKKVVRTELARALNVAWYRNQSRNLNASLSIPYYLNGEWENMYPDFIFFQQTADGGIVRTIVDPHGDWLGDSVAKLKGYVKYLRDHPDMSGSVQAVAEGRSGECRYLDLMLPAVQDAVEGFTGSSAKELFTGPLSRTYMVRPE
;
A
#
# COMPACT_ATOMS: atom_id res chain seq x y z
N ARG A 1 33.47 3.30 26.92
CA ARG A 1 32.44 2.35 26.49
C ARG A 1 33.16 1.12 25.95
N ASN A 2 32.82 -0.03 26.49
CA ASN A 2 33.46 -1.31 26.19
C ASN A 2 33.12 -1.70 24.72
N ASP A 3 34.06 -2.34 24.01
CA ASP A 3 33.84 -2.75 22.61
C ASP A 3 32.59 -3.65 22.43
N ALA A 4 32.24 -4.42 23.47
CA ALA A 4 31.01 -5.20 23.51
C ALA A 4 29.75 -4.34 23.42
N ASP A 5 29.69 -3.17 24.09
CA ASP A 5 28.54 -2.26 24.01
C ASP A 5 28.39 -1.66 22.61
N ARG A 6 29.51 -1.37 21.96
CA ARG A 6 29.50 -0.89 20.56
C ARG A 6 29.00 -1.94 19.61
N MET A 7 29.40 -3.20 19.75
CA MET A 7 28.92 -4.31 18.93
C MET A 7 27.41 -4.49 19.04
N VAL A 8 26.87 -4.44 20.25
CA VAL A 8 25.41 -4.52 20.45
C VAL A 8 24.68 -3.38 19.75
N ILE A 9 25.23 -2.17 19.80
CA ILE A 9 24.64 -1.01 19.10
C ILE A 9 24.67 -1.21 17.58
N PHE A 10 25.79 -1.64 17.01
CA PHE A 10 25.89 -1.90 15.57
C PHE A 10 24.99 -3.05 15.13
N TYR A 11 24.95 -4.14 15.91
CA TYR A 11 24.05 -5.26 15.64
C TYR A 11 22.57 -4.82 15.62
N ARG A 12 22.14 -4.06 16.62
CA ARG A 12 20.77 -3.52 16.67
C ARG A 12 20.46 -2.61 15.47
N ARG A 13 21.43 -1.77 15.07
CA ARG A 13 21.26 -0.94 13.86
C ARG A 13 21.12 -1.79 12.61
N ALA A 14 21.96 -2.80 12.43
CA ALA A 14 21.89 -3.70 11.29
C ALA A 14 20.54 -4.41 11.23
N VAL A 15 20.03 -4.94 12.36
CA VAL A 15 18.71 -5.57 12.44
C VAL A 15 17.59 -4.61 12.06
N ASN A 16 17.68 -3.34 12.49
CA ASN A 16 16.68 -2.32 12.17
C ASN A 16 16.71 -1.91 10.68
N VAL A 17 17.91 -1.82 10.10
CA VAL A 17 18.08 -1.50 8.67
C VAL A 17 17.47 -2.58 7.78
N PHE A 18 17.64 -3.84 8.14
CA PHE A 18 17.04 -4.97 7.43
C PHE A 18 15.55 -5.21 7.81
N ALA A 19 14.91 -4.24 8.46
CA ALA A 19 13.46 -4.20 8.68
C ALA A 19 12.85 -5.55 9.19
N GLY A 20 13.47 -6.12 10.21
CA GLY A 20 13.02 -7.38 10.80
C GLY A 20 13.63 -8.65 10.19
N ALA A 21 14.40 -8.56 9.11
CA ALA A 21 15.17 -9.68 8.56
C ALA A 21 16.38 -10.05 9.46
N SER A 22 16.13 -10.25 10.77
CA SER A 22 17.17 -10.59 11.75
C SER A 22 17.96 -11.84 11.35
N ASP A 23 17.31 -12.77 10.64
CA ASP A 23 17.93 -14.00 10.19
C ASP A 23 18.87 -13.77 9.00
N LEU A 24 18.54 -12.81 8.11
CA LEU A 24 19.45 -12.40 7.03
C LEU A 24 20.71 -11.74 7.60
N VAL A 25 20.56 -10.84 8.59
CA VAL A 25 21.69 -10.21 9.28
C VAL A 25 22.54 -11.24 9.99
N LYS A 26 21.92 -12.19 10.69
CA LYS A 26 22.64 -13.31 11.33
C LYS A 26 23.39 -14.16 10.31
N ALA A 27 22.73 -14.52 9.21
CA ALA A 27 23.35 -15.30 8.14
C ALA A 27 24.56 -14.56 7.53
N TYR A 28 24.42 -13.25 7.28
CA TYR A 28 25.52 -12.41 6.80
C TYR A 28 26.69 -12.39 7.79
N ILE A 29 26.42 -12.11 9.08
CA ILE A 29 27.44 -12.09 10.13
C ILE A 29 28.11 -13.45 10.24
N ASN A 30 27.34 -14.55 10.31
CA ASN A 30 27.88 -15.90 10.40
C ASN A 30 28.78 -16.24 9.22
N ARG A 31 28.32 -15.92 8.00
CA ARG A 31 29.10 -16.14 6.76
C ARG A 31 30.41 -15.36 6.77
N ARG A 32 30.39 -14.12 7.21
CA ARG A 32 31.60 -13.27 7.32
C ARG A 32 32.54 -13.69 8.45
N MET A 33 31.98 -14.35 9.49
CA MET A 33 32.75 -14.90 10.63
C MET A 33 33.26 -16.30 10.38
N GLU A 34 32.88 -16.96 9.28
CA GLU A 34 33.28 -18.33 8.96
C GLU A 34 34.80 -18.48 9.03
N GLY A 35 35.29 -19.33 9.90
CA GLY A 35 36.71 -19.55 10.17
C GLY A 35 37.40 -18.52 11.06
N LYS A 36 36.66 -17.60 11.70
CA LYS A 36 37.18 -16.62 12.66
C LYS A 36 36.71 -16.97 14.07
N PHE A 37 37.57 -16.74 15.05
CA PHE A 37 37.23 -17.01 16.46
C PHE A 37 36.39 -15.87 17.04
N ASP A 38 35.47 -16.22 17.92
CA ASP A 38 34.56 -15.29 18.63
C ASP A 38 35.28 -14.18 19.46
N SER A 39 36.58 -14.33 19.67
CA SER A 39 37.39 -13.37 20.44
C SER A 39 37.86 -12.13 19.64
N ASP A 40 37.69 -12.08 18.32
CA ASP A 40 38.08 -10.90 17.53
C ASP A 40 36.94 -9.84 17.49
N ALA A 41 36.79 -9.12 18.58
CA ALA A 41 35.81 -8.05 18.74
C ALA A 41 35.90 -6.97 17.64
N ALA A 42 37.10 -6.70 17.11
CA ALA A 42 37.31 -5.72 16.05
C ALA A 42 36.79 -6.24 14.71
N ALA A 43 36.96 -7.52 14.43
CA ALA A 43 36.41 -8.14 13.22
C ALA A 43 34.89 -8.17 13.26
N ILE A 44 34.29 -8.55 14.39
CA ILE A 44 32.83 -8.55 14.61
C ILE A 44 32.28 -7.12 14.47
N GLY A 45 32.94 -6.13 15.07
CA GLY A 45 32.54 -4.72 14.97
C GLY A 45 32.55 -4.21 13.52
N ARG A 46 33.55 -4.57 12.71
CA ARG A 46 33.58 -4.24 11.27
C ARG A 46 32.44 -4.91 10.50
N ILE A 47 32.20 -6.20 10.72
CA ILE A 47 31.12 -6.92 10.06
C ILE A 47 29.75 -6.33 10.40
N CYS A 48 29.53 -5.97 11.66
CA CYS A 48 28.29 -5.30 12.07
C CYS A 48 28.17 -3.89 11.47
N ALA A 49 29.28 -3.15 11.33
CA ALA A 49 29.29 -1.84 10.66
C ALA A 49 29.01 -1.96 9.16
N ASP A 50 29.60 -2.96 8.49
CA ASP A 50 29.30 -3.26 7.08
C ASP A 50 27.79 -3.60 6.89
N ALA A 51 27.23 -4.42 7.79
CA ALA A 51 25.81 -4.77 7.76
C ALA A 51 24.87 -3.58 8.04
N ALA A 52 25.37 -2.51 8.65
CA ALA A 52 24.62 -1.27 8.87
C ALA A 52 24.90 -0.20 7.78
N CYS A 53 25.72 -0.52 6.79
CA CYS A 53 26.03 0.39 5.69
C CYS A 53 24.87 0.42 4.69
N VAL A 54 24.32 1.62 4.46
CA VAL A 54 23.12 1.81 3.59
C VAL A 54 23.39 1.34 2.17
N GLU A 55 24.57 1.60 1.61
CA GLU A 55 24.92 1.20 0.25
C GLU A 55 25.00 -0.33 0.10
N ILE A 56 25.53 -1.04 1.12
CA ILE A 56 25.58 -2.52 1.12
C ILE A 56 24.17 -3.08 1.19
N VAL A 57 23.31 -2.51 2.06
CA VAL A 57 21.91 -2.93 2.20
C VAL A 57 21.15 -2.73 0.90
N GLN A 58 21.23 -1.54 0.32
CA GLN A 58 20.58 -1.24 -0.97
C GLN A 58 21.10 -2.14 -2.10
N GLY A 59 22.38 -2.40 -2.14
CA GLY A 59 22.97 -3.33 -3.11
C GLY A 59 22.45 -4.76 -2.95
N MET A 60 22.27 -5.24 -1.71
CA MET A 60 21.70 -6.54 -1.41
C MET A 60 20.21 -6.60 -1.75
N GLU A 61 19.44 -5.58 -1.44
CA GLU A 61 18.02 -5.46 -1.78
C GLU A 61 17.83 -5.49 -3.30
N THR A 62 18.57 -4.66 -4.04
CA THR A 62 18.52 -4.62 -5.50
C THR A 62 18.88 -5.98 -6.13
N TRP A 63 19.90 -6.63 -5.58
CA TRP A 63 20.30 -7.97 -6.06
C TRP A 63 19.21 -9.01 -5.76
N ALA A 64 18.64 -8.99 -4.54
CA ALA A 64 17.58 -9.90 -4.12
C ALA A 64 16.31 -9.71 -4.96
N GLU A 65 15.90 -8.47 -5.20
CA GLU A 65 14.77 -8.15 -6.08
C GLU A 65 15.00 -8.65 -7.50
N GLY A 66 16.16 -8.39 -8.08
CA GLY A 66 16.53 -8.86 -9.41
C GLY A 66 16.52 -10.38 -9.51
N LYS A 67 17.06 -11.07 -8.51
CA LYS A 67 17.09 -12.54 -8.46
C LYS A 67 15.70 -13.14 -8.26
N THR A 68 14.89 -12.52 -7.44
CA THR A 68 13.49 -12.92 -7.24
C THR A 68 12.70 -12.78 -8.54
N ARG A 69 12.84 -11.66 -9.23
CA ARG A 69 12.18 -11.45 -10.52
C ARG A 69 12.58 -12.50 -11.54
N GLU A 70 13.88 -12.79 -11.66
CA GLU A 70 14.40 -13.88 -12.54
C GLU A 70 13.73 -15.22 -12.22
N LEU A 71 13.59 -15.57 -10.93
CA LEU A 71 12.95 -16.82 -10.52
C LEU A 71 11.45 -16.82 -10.82
N LEU A 72 10.77 -15.72 -10.57
CA LEU A 72 9.34 -15.58 -10.88
C LEU A 72 9.07 -15.67 -12.38
N ASP A 73 9.87 -15.01 -13.21
CA ASP A 73 9.75 -15.07 -14.67
C ASP A 73 10.03 -16.50 -15.20
N THR A 74 10.98 -17.18 -14.59
CA THR A 74 11.40 -18.54 -15.01
C THR A 74 10.35 -19.58 -14.64
N TYR A 75 9.80 -19.51 -13.43
CA TYR A 75 8.94 -20.57 -12.88
C TYR A 75 7.46 -20.20 -12.83
N GLY A 76 7.11 -18.92 -12.93
CA GLY A 76 5.72 -18.45 -12.91
C GLY A 76 4.82 -19.20 -13.89
N PRO A 77 5.15 -19.29 -15.19
CA PRO A 77 4.33 -19.99 -16.17
C PRO A 77 4.05 -21.46 -15.80
N GLN A 78 5.00 -22.13 -15.15
CA GLN A 78 4.86 -23.51 -14.71
C GLN A 78 3.93 -23.62 -13.50
N CYS A 79 3.99 -22.67 -12.57
CA CYS A 79 3.15 -22.64 -11.37
C CYS A 79 1.69 -22.35 -11.70
N TYR A 80 1.44 -21.49 -12.69
CA TYR A 80 0.07 -21.21 -13.16
C TYR A 80 -0.59 -22.41 -13.85
N ALA A 81 0.17 -23.34 -14.36
CA ALA A 81 -0.35 -24.54 -15.06
C ALA A 81 -0.77 -25.67 -14.11
N VAL A 82 -0.43 -25.63 -12.82
CA VAL A 82 -0.56 -26.81 -11.94
C VAL A 82 -1.92 -26.90 -11.26
N SER A 83 -2.31 -25.96 -10.42
CA SER A 83 -3.60 -25.96 -9.73
C SER A 83 -4.00 -24.56 -9.25
N GLU A 84 -5.29 -24.34 -8.97
CA GLU A 84 -5.81 -23.09 -8.45
C GLU A 84 -5.18 -22.75 -7.07
N GLU A 85 -5.06 -23.73 -6.18
CA GLU A 85 -4.41 -23.56 -4.87
C GLU A 85 -2.94 -23.14 -4.99
N ASN A 86 -2.20 -23.72 -5.92
CA ASN A 86 -0.80 -23.35 -6.14
C ASN A 86 -0.67 -21.99 -6.83
N ARG A 87 -1.63 -21.63 -7.66
CA ARG A 87 -1.73 -20.30 -8.25
C ARG A 87 -1.93 -19.22 -7.19
N GLU A 88 -2.84 -19.44 -6.25
CA GLU A 88 -3.06 -18.52 -5.12
C GLU A 88 -1.81 -18.38 -4.24
N LYS A 89 -1.09 -19.49 -3.98
CA LYS A 89 0.18 -19.45 -3.24
C LYS A 89 1.25 -18.68 -4.00
N TRP A 90 1.34 -18.89 -5.31
CA TRP A 90 2.28 -18.17 -6.16
C TRP A 90 1.97 -16.68 -6.23
N ASP A 91 0.72 -16.32 -6.44
CA ASP A 91 0.26 -14.93 -6.42
C ASP A 91 0.59 -14.24 -5.09
N ARG A 92 0.50 -14.97 -3.99
CA ARG A 92 0.89 -14.46 -2.67
C ARG A 92 2.39 -14.23 -2.56
N ILE A 93 3.20 -15.17 -3.03
CA ILE A 93 4.68 -15.02 -3.06
C ILE A 93 5.06 -13.85 -3.96
N GLU A 94 4.49 -13.76 -5.13
CA GLU A 94 4.72 -12.68 -6.09
C GLU A 94 4.32 -11.31 -5.50
N GLY A 95 3.15 -11.21 -4.85
CA GLY A 95 2.69 -10.01 -4.17
C GLY A 95 3.55 -9.60 -2.96
N ASN A 96 4.14 -10.55 -2.25
CA ASN A 96 5.02 -10.27 -1.12
C ASN A 96 6.47 -9.93 -1.52
N THR A 97 6.88 -10.32 -2.72
CA THR A 97 8.28 -10.25 -3.14
C THR A 97 8.54 -9.08 -4.10
N LEU A 98 7.55 -8.74 -4.92
CA LEU A 98 7.62 -7.61 -5.85
C LEU A 98 6.59 -6.57 -5.41
N PRO A 99 7.00 -5.31 -5.18
CA PRO A 99 6.10 -4.27 -4.71
C PRO A 99 4.96 -3.97 -5.69
N TYR A 100 5.16 -4.18 -7.02
CA TYR A 100 4.13 -3.91 -8.02
C TYR A 100 4.08 -5.00 -9.07
N ILE A 101 2.85 -5.49 -9.32
CA ILE A 101 2.55 -6.43 -10.39
C ILE A 101 1.45 -5.80 -11.23
N GLU A 102 1.76 -5.54 -12.50
CA GLU A 102 0.74 -5.09 -13.45
C GLU A 102 -0.17 -6.25 -13.83
N ARG A 103 -1.46 -6.04 -13.62
CA ARG A 103 -2.51 -6.99 -14.02
C ARG A 103 -3.64 -6.28 -14.74
N THR A 104 -4.22 -6.96 -15.71
CA THR A 104 -5.47 -6.53 -16.29
C THR A 104 -6.62 -6.93 -15.38
N LEU A 105 -7.36 -5.96 -14.87
CA LEU A 105 -8.55 -6.24 -14.07
C LEU A 105 -9.68 -6.75 -14.98
N SER A 106 -10.26 -7.88 -14.63
CA SER A 106 -11.44 -8.44 -15.26
C SER A 106 -12.66 -8.14 -14.40
N ILE A 107 -13.43 -7.13 -14.78
CA ILE A 107 -14.58 -6.67 -14.03
C ILE A 107 -15.84 -7.23 -14.70
N GLN A 108 -16.76 -7.78 -13.90
CA GLN A 108 -18.06 -8.26 -14.38
C GLN A 108 -18.84 -7.12 -15.03
N ALA A 109 -19.39 -7.36 -16.21
CA ALA A 109 -20.06 -6.31 -16.98
C ALA A 109 -21.39 -5.85 -16.36
N SER A 110 -22.11 -6.76 -15.69
CA SER A 110 -23.41 -6.45 -15.09
C SER A 110 -23.70 -7.31 -13.89
N ILE A 111 -24.63 -6.86 -13.06
CA ILE A 111 -25.15 -7.60 -11.91
C ILE A 111 -26.68 -7.71 -12.00
N THR A 112 -27.22 -8.72 -11.36
CA THR A 112 -28.67 -8.81 -11.12
C THR A 112 -28.99 -8.12 -9.81
N ARG A 113 -30.15 -7.45 -9.74
CA ARG A 113 -30.64 -6.85 -8.50
C ARG A 113 -30.66 -7.90 -7.38
N GLN A 114 -29.96 -7.59 -6.29
CA GLN A 114 -29.97 -8.42 -5.10
C GLN A 114 -31.14 -8.02 -4.19
N ASN A 115 -31.85 -8.98 -3.64
CA ASN A 115 -32.84 -8.75 -2.59
C ASN A 115 -32.11 -8.70 -1.25
N GLY A 116 -32.26 -7.60 -0.51
CA GLY A 116 -31.62 -7.40 0.78
C GLY A 116 -31.54 -5.92 1.17
N ASP A 117 -30.88 -5.65 2.27
CA ASP A 117 -30.66 -4.31 2.83
C ASP A 117 -29.47 -3.63 2.13
N TYR A 118 -29.66 -3.29 0.86
CA TYR A 118 -28.68 -2.64 0.00
C TYR A 118 -29.22 -1.29 -0.47
N ASP A 119 -28.34 -0.28 -0.44
CA ASP A 119 -28.63 1.00 -1.06
C ASP A 119 -28.33 0.97 -2.56
N ALA A 120 -29.13 1.66 -3.36
CA ALA A 120 -28.94 1.77 -4.79
C ALA A 120 -28.10 3.00 -5.16
N TYR A 121 -27.08 2.79 -5.97
CA TYR A 121 -26.16 3.84 -6.40
C TYR A 121 -26.06 3.93 -7.92
N PRO A 122 -26.14 5.13 -8.51
CA PRO A 122 -25.95 5.31 -9.96
C PRO A 122 -24.48 5.38 -10.35
N LYS A 123 -24.21 5.29 -11.65
CA LYS A 123 -22.88 5.47 -12.27
C LYS A 123 -21.81 4.48 -11.84
N HIS A 124 -22.13 3.41 -11.15
CA HIS A 124 -21.16 2.36 -10.87
C HIS A 124 -20.87 1.56 -12.14
N ILE A 125 -19.57 1.21 -12.40
CA ILE A 125 -19.19 0.49 -13.63
C ILE A 125 -19.80 -0.91 -13.72
N ILE A 126 -20.17 -1.51 -12.58
CA ILE A 126 -20.96 -2.73 -12.51
C ILE A 126 -22.37 -2.35 -12.07
N SER A 127 -23.32 -2.40 -12.97
CA SER A 127 -24.70 -2.01 -12.71
C SER A 127 -25.69 -3.00 -13.30
N ASP A 128 -26.92 -2.95 -12.84
CA ASP A 128 -28.02 -3.66 -13.49
C ASP A 128 -28.41 -3.00 -14.83
N LYS A 129 -29.41 -3.56 -15.50
CA LYS A 129 -29.94 -3.05 -16.79
C LYS A 129 -30.51 -1.63 -16.69
N ASP A 130 -30.85 -1.16 -15.50
CA ASP A 130 -31.45 0.14 -15.23
C ASP A 130 -30.38 1.17 -14.75
N GLY A 131 -29.09 0.76 -14.72
CA GLY A 131 -27.94 1.61 -14.36
C GLY A 131 -27.68 1.74 -12.87
N TRP A 132 -28.21 0.82 -12.03
CA TRP A 132 -28.06 0.86 -10.58
C TRP A 132 -27.16 -0.27 -10.07
N ALA A 133 -26.28 0.09 -9.15
CA ALA A 133 -25.52 -0.85 -8.32
C ALA A 133 -26.12 -0.91 -6.91
N TYR A 134 -26.18 -2.09 -6.33
CA TYR A 134 -26.72 -2.33 -5.00
C TYR A 134 -25.59 -2.71 -4.06
N LEU A 135 -25.25 -1.81 -3.15
CA LEU A 135 -24.08 -1.95 -2.28
C LEU A 135 -24.46 -1.68 -0.82
N LYS A 136 -23.82 -2.40 0.09
CA LYS A 136 -23.88 -2.12 1.52
C LYS A 136 -22.62 -1.34 1.90
N LEU A 137 -22.77 -0.04 2.11
CA LEU A 137 -21.69 0.86 2.50
C LEU A 137 -21.88 1.27 3.96
N ASN A 138 -20.76 1.48 4.68
CA ASN A 138 -20.80 2.10 6.00
C ASN A 138 -21.05 3.62 5.89
N ASP A 139 -21.25 4.31 7.01
CA ASP A 139 -21.64 5.72 7.00
C ASP A 139 -20.59 6.65 6.40
N LEU A 140 -19.29 6.39 6.65
CA LEU A 140 -18.20 7.17 6.04
C LEU A 140 -18.11 6.91 4.53
N GLU A 141 -18.21 5.66 4.10
CA GLU A 141 -18.27 5.28 2.69
C GLU A 141 -19.45 5.94 1.97
N LYS A 142 -20.64 5.98 2.59
CA LYS A 142 -21.83 6.68 2.06
C LYS A 142 -21.57 8.18 1.88
N LYS A 143 -20.94 8.84 2.86
CA LYS A 143 -20.56 10.24 2.77
C LYS A 143 -19.61 10.49 1.60
N VAL A 144 -18.59 9.64 1.44
CA VAL A 144 -17.64 9.73 0.32
C VAL A 144 -18.35 9.58 -1.01
N VAL A 145 -19.11 8.51 -1.22
CA VAL A 145 -19.81 8.27 -2.49
C VAL A 145 -20.78 9.41 -2.83
N ARG A 146 -21.57 9.90 -1.87
CA ARG A 146 -22.48 11.05 -2.07
C ARG A 146 -21.70 12.31 -2.48
N THR A 147 -20.59 12.60 -1.80
CA THR A 147 -19.74 13.76 -2.11
C THR A 147 -19.19 13.68 -3.52
N GLU A 148 -18.62 12.53 -3.88
CA GLU A 148 -18.02 12.34 -5.20
C GLU A 148 -19.05 12.32 -6.33
N LEU A 149 -20.19 11.66 -6.14
CA LEU A 149 -21.28 11.65 -7.13
C LEU A 149 -21.90 13.03 -7.38
N ALA A 150 -21.79 13.93 -6.42
CA ALA A 150 -22.23 15.33 -6.57
C ALA A 150 -21.26 16.17 -7.41
N ARG A 151 -20.03 15.70 -7.67
CA ARG A 151 -19.07 16.38 -8.55
C ARG A 151 -19.45 16.11 -10.00
N ALA A 152 -19.68 17.17 -10.78
CA ALA A 152 -20.13 17.05 -12.18
C ALA A 152 -19.17 16.26 -13.07
N LEU A 153 -17.86 16.31 -12.76
CA LEU A 153 -16.82 15.63 -13.54
C LEU A 153 -16.79 14.11 -13.32
N ASN A 154 -17.37 13.59 -12.25
CA ASN A 154 -17.43 12.15 -12.00
C ASN A 154 -18.43 11.48 -12.95
N VAL A 155 -17.92 10.76 -13.93
CA VAL A 155 -18.72 10.07 -14.96
C VAL A 155 -19.04 8.63 -14.57
N ALA A 156 -18.16 7.98 -13.82
CA ALA A 156 -18.34 6.62 -13.32
C ALA A 156 -17.54 6.41 -12.03
N TRP A 157 -17.79 5.30 -11.35
CA TRP A 157 -17.02 4.89 -10.18
C TRP A 157 -17.06 3.37 -9.99
N TYR A 158 -16.14 2.88 -9.19
CA TYR A 158 -16.01 1.46 -8.84
C TYR A 158 -15.78 1.29 -7.34
N ARG A 159 -16.60 0.46 -6.69
CA ARG A 159 -16.29 -0.06 -5.36
C ARG A 159 -15.26 -1.17 -5.53
N ASN A 160 -14.02 -0.90 -5.19
CA ASN A 160 -12.95 -1.85 -5.30
C ASN A 160 -13.19 -3.04 -4.36
N GLN A 161 -13.14 -4.24 -4.89
CA GLN A 161 -13.36 -5.45 -4.10
C GLN A 161 -12.07 -5.80 -3.35
N SER A 162 -12.17 -6.12 -2.08
CA SER A 162 -11.00 -6.61 -1.34
C SER A 162 -10.71 -8.07 -1.72
N ARG A 163 -9.43 -8.38 -1.93
CA ARG A 163 -8.91 -9.74 -2.13
C ARG A 163 -9.46 -10.51 -3.33
N ASN A 164 -9.98 -9.83 -4.33
CA ASN A 164 -10.33 -10.45 -5.60
C ASN A 164 -9.21 -10.20 -6.61
N LEU A 165 -8.36 -11.19 -6.85
CA LEU A 165 -7.17 -11.08 -7.69
C LEU A 165 -7.44 -10.57 -9.12
N ASN A 166 -8.63 -10.85 -9.66
CA ASN A 166 -8.99 -10.48 -11.03
C ASN A 166 -9.69 -9.13 -11.14
N ALA A 167 -10.25 -8.62 -10.05
CA ALA A 167 -11.08 -7.42 -10.05
C ALA A 167 -10.65 -6.35 -9.03
N SER A 168 -9.59 -6.59 -8.25
CA SER A 168 -9.14 -5.67 -7.23
C SER A 168 -7.90 -4.91 -7.65
N LEU A 169 -7.94 -3.59 -7.50
CA LEU A 169 -6.72 -2.79 -7.39
C LEU A 169 -6.16 -3.00 -5.98
N SER A 170 -4.92 -3.42 -5.88
CA SER A 170 -4.19 -3.46 -4.61
C SER A 170 -2.92 -2.63 -4.70
N ILE A 171 -2.55 -2.03 -3.58
CA ILE A 171 -1.32 -1.24 -3.45
C ILE A 171 -0.52 -1.85 -2.31
N PRO A 172 0.73 -2.25 -2.54
CA PRO A 172 1.56 -2.82 -1.50
C PRO A 172 2.00 -1.76 -0.50
N TYR A 173 2.06 -2.13 0.77
CA TYR A 173 2.62 -1.33 1.85
C TYR A 173 3.43 -2.20 2.80
N TYR A 174 4.37 -1.60 3.50
CA TYR A 174 5.29 -2.31 4.38
C TYR A 174 4.85 -2.21 5.85
N LEU A 175 4.63 -3.33 6.49
CA LEU A 175 4.17 -3.39 7.88
C LEU A 175 4.90 -4.52 8.63
N ASN A 176 5.50 -4.20 9.77
CA ASN A 176 6.13 -5.19 10.67
C ASN A 176 7.15 -6.12 10.01
N GLY A 177 7.86 -5.66 9.01
CA GLY A 177 8.88 -6.47 8.33
C GLY A 177 8.40 -7.21 7.09
N GLU A 178 7.13 -7.08 6.71
CA GLU A 178 6.53 -7.79 5.58
C GLU A 178 5.78 -6.83 4.65
N TRP A 179 5.72 -7.20 3.38
CA TRP A 179 4.86 -6.53 2.41
C TRP A 179 3.44 -7.05 2.53
N GLU A 180 2.52 -6.12 2.74
CA GLU A 180 1.08 -6.33 2.82
C GLU A 180 0.39 -5.64 1.64
N ASN A 181 -0.81 -6.09 1.27
CA ASN A 181 -1.62 -5.45 0.26
C ASN A 181 -2.80 -4.71 0.88
N MET A 182 -2.92 -3.41 0.59
CA MET A 182 -4.13 -2.66 0.85
C MET A 182 -4.99 -2.57 -0.41
N TYR A 183 -6.28 -2.48 -0.21
CA TYR A 183 -7.27 -2.39 -1.28
C TYR A 183 -8.03 -1.09 -1.10
N PRO A 184 -7.66 -0.02 -1.86
CA PRO A 184 -8.40 1.24 -1.78
C PRO A 184 -9.89 1.03 -2.00
N ASP A 185 -10.73 1.69 -1.24
CA ASP A 185 -12.17 1.43 -1.27
C ASP A 185 -12.83 1.86 -2.59
N PHE A 186 -12.45 3.02 -3.13
CA PHE A 186 -13.13 3.60 -4.26
C PHE A 186 -12.18 4.09 -5.35
N ILE A 187 -12.59 3.87 -6.59
CA ILE A 187 -11.98 4.45 -7.78
C ILE A 187 -13.07 5.24 -8.51
N PHE A 188 -12.89 6.55 -8.62
CA PHE A 188 -13.75 7.43 -9.39
C PHE A 188 -13.09 7.76 -10.73
N PHE A 189 -13.89 7.78 -11.78
CA PHE A 189 -13.48 8.14 -13.12
C PHE A 189 -13.99 9.54 -13.43
N GLN A 190 -13.06 10.48 -13.65
CA GLN A 190 -13.38 11.89 -13.85
C GLN A 190 -13.04 12.29 -15.27
N GLN A 191 -13.96 13.00 -15.91
CA GLN A 191 -13.73 13.56 -17.22
C GLN A 191 -12.88 14.84 -17.11
N THR A 192 -11.83 14.90 -17.92
CA THR A 192 -10.98 16.10 -18.06
C THR A 192 -11.55 17.07 -19.07
N ALA A 193 -11.07 18.32 -19.07
CA ALA A 193 -11.56 19.36 -19.97
C ALA A 193 -11.34 19.04 -21.47
N ASP A 194 -10.32 18.25 -21.78
CA ASP A 194 -10.01 17.75 -23.12
C ASP A 194 -10.78 16.48 -23.53
N GLY A 195 -11.70 16.03 -22.65
CA GLY A 195 -12.51 14.83 -22.87
C GLY A 195 -11.86 13.52 -22.49
N GLY A 196 -10.65 13.52 -21.94
CA GLY A 196 -9.97 12.36 -21.39
C GLY A 196 -10.64 11.87 -20.09
N ILE A 197 -10.18 10.72 -19.60
CA ILE A 197 -10.62 10.17 -18.31
C ILE A 197 -9.40 9.98 -17.41
N VAL A 198 -9.48 10.54 -16.21
CA VAL A 198 -8.50 10.31 -15.14
C VAL A 198 -9.13 9.53 -13.99
N ARG A 199 -8.28 8.85 -13.24
CA ARG A 199 -8.69 8.00 -12.10
C ARG A 199 -8.37 8.71 -10.80
N THR A 200 -9.36 8.83 -9.93
CA THR A 200 -9.19 9.31 -8.57
C THR A 200 -9.44 8.17 -7.60
N ILE A 201 -8.43 7.82 -6.84
CA ILE A 201 -8.55 6.86 -5.74
C ILE A 201 -8.98 7.65 -4.52
N VAL A 202 -10.07 7.23 -3.89
CA VAL A 202 -10.56 7.81 -2.62
C VAL A 202 -10.72 6.67 -1.63
N ASP A 203 -9.94 6.75 -0.55
CA ASP A 203 -9.86 5.67 0.41
C ASP A 203 -10.25 6.16 1.81
N PRO A 204 -11.51 5.90 2.25
CA PRO A 204 -11.97 6.25 3.58
C PRO A 204 -11.37 5.31 4.62
N HIS A 205 -10.57 5.86 5.51
CA HIS A 205 -9.90 5.12 6.57
C HIS A 205 -10.37 5.51 7.97
N GLY A 206 -10.37 4.54 8.88
CA GLY A 206 -10.30 4.84 10.30
C GLY A 206 -8.89 5.35 10.65
N ASP A 207 -8.75 6.59 11.07
CA ASP A 207 -7.48 7.21 11.48
C ASP A 207 -6.82 6.54 12.71
N TRP A 208 -7.57 5.68 13.39
CA TRP A 208 -7.18 4.97 14.62
C TRP A 208 -6.66 3.54 14.38
N LEU A 209 -6.72 3.01 13.16
CA LEU A 209 -6.23 1.66 12.86
C LEU A 209 -4.70 1.63 12.94
N GLY A 210 -4.15 0.58 13.56
CA GLY A 210 -2.71 0.46 13.82
C GLY A 210 -1.82 0.39 12.57
N ASP A 211 -2.40 0.13 11.40
CA ASP A 211 -1.72 0.07 10.10
C ASP A 211 -1.92 1.33 9.23
N SER A 212 -2.71 2.32 9.69
CA SER A 212 -3.06 3.50 8.90
C SER A 212 -1.85 4.30 8.42
N VAL A 213 -0.84 4.47 9.28
CA VAL A 213 0.40 5.18 8.92
C VAL A 213 1.18 4.41 7.85
N ALA A 214 1.30 3.10 8.00
CA ALA A 214 1.99 2.25 7.04
C ALA A 214 1.30 2.27 5.67
N LYS A 215 -0.02 2.24 5.64
CA LYS A 215 -0.82 2.39 4.41
C LYS A 215 -0.61 3.74 3.73
N LEU A 216 -0.64 4.85 4.48
CA LEU A 216 -0.34 6.17 3.93
C LEU A 216 1.06 6.22 3.30
N LYS A 217 2.08 5.65 3.96
CA LYS A 217 3.42 5.52 3.40
C LYS A 217 3.45 4.64 2.14
N GLY A 218 2.66 3.57 2.12
CA GLY A 218 2.48 2.73 0.93
C GLY A 218 1.92 3.52 -0.26
N TYR A 219 0.91 4.37 -0.05
CA TYR A 219 0.41 5.26 -1.09
C TYR A 219 1.46 6.25 -1.59
N VAL A 220 2.21 6.86 -0.67
CA VAL A 220 3.29 7.80 -1.05
C VAL A 220 4.36 7.10 -1.87
N LYS A 221 4.78 5.90 -1.46
CA LYS A 221 5.73 5.11 -2.24
C LYS A 221 5.17 4.76 -3.62
N TYR A 222 3.93 4.28 -3.70
CA TYR A 222 3.27 3.98 -4.96
C TYR A 222 3.26 5.17 -5.91
N LEU A 223 2.93 6.37 -5.42
CA LEU A 223 2.89 7.58 -6.24
C LEU A 223 4.27 8.02 -6.72
N ARG A 224 5.30 7.87 -5.90
CA ARG A 224 6.69 8.18 -6.30
C ARG A 224 7.24 7.22 -7.33
N ASP A 225 6.86 5.94 -7.22
CA ASP A 225 7.27 4.91 -8.18
C ASP A 225 6.48 5.01 -9.51
N HIS A 226 5.34 5.71 -9.50
CA HIS A 226 4.47 5.90 -10.68
C HIS A 226 4.17 7.40 -10.92
N PRO A 227 5.18 8.21 -11.25
CA PRO A 227 5.01 9.67 -11.43
C PRO A 227 4.06 10.04 -12.58
N ASP A 228 3.88 9.14 -13.54
CA ASP A 228 2.99 9.33 -14.69
C ASP A 228 1.52 8.97 -14.39
N MET A 229 1.20 8.63 -13.13
CA MET A 229 -0.18 8.32 -12.76
C MET A 229 -1.07 9.56 -12.97
N SER A 230 -2.04 9.43 -13.88
CA SER A 230 -3.04 10.47 -14.10
C SER A 230 -4.17 10.37 -13.07
N GLY A 231 -4.53 11.49 -12.46
CA GLY A 231 -5.60 11.57 -11.47
C GLY A 231 -5.12 11.94 -10.08
N SER A 232 -5.79 11.47 -9.04
CA SER A 232 -5.42 11.78 -7.66
C SER A 232 -5.59 10.58 -6.71
N VAL A 233 -4.90 10.65 -5.57
CA VAL A 233 -5.08 9.71 -4.46
C VAL A 233 -5.38 10.51 -3.21
N GLN A 234 -6.53 10.24 -2.59
CA GLN A 234 -7.04 10.94 -1.42
C GLN A 234 -7.35 9.93 -0.31
N ALA A 235 -6.69 10.08 0.81
CA ALA A 235 -7.05 9.36 2.02
C ALA A 235 -8.05 10.22 2.81
N VAL A 236 -9.19 9.66 3.20
CA VAL A 236 -10.26 10.37 3.91
C VAL A 236 -10.46 9.76 5.28
N ALA A 237 -10.56 10.59 6.31
CA ALA A 237 -10.88 10.16 7.68
C ALA A 237 -11.99 10.99 8.29
N GLU A 238 -12.78 10.37 9.16
CA GLU A 238 -13.81 11.05 9.94
C GLU A 238 -13.31 11.33 11.34
N GLY A 239 -13.29 12.60 11.73
CA GLY A 239 -12.97 13.02 13.09
C GLY A 239 -14.08 12.72 14.08
N ARG A 240 -13.79 12.88 15.38
CA ARG A 240 -14.77 12.63 16.46
C ARG A 240 -16.03 13.49 16.39
N SER A 241 -15.96 14.65 15.76
CA SER A 241 -17.08 15.55 15.53
C SER A 241 -17.95 15.20 14.33
N GLY A 242 -17.63 14.10 13.61
CA GLY A 242 -18.29 13.74 12.36
C GLY A 242 -17.79 14.53 11.14
N GLU A 243 -16.82 15.41 11.33
CA GLU A 243 -16.16 16.14 10.25
C GLU A 243 -15.26 15.19 9.46
N CYS A 244 -15.45 15.15 8.14
CA CYS A 244 -14.57 14.40 7.24
C CYS A 244 -13.43 15.29 6.76
N ARG A 245 -12.22 14.80 6.89
CA ARG A 245 -11.00 15.46 6.43
C ARG A 245 -10.25 14.53 5.47
N TYR A 246 -9.43 15.12 4.59
CA TYR A 246 -8.64 14.33 3.65
C TYR A 246 -7.21 14.83 3.52
N LEU A 247 -6.34 13.92 3.16
CA LEU A 247 -4.98 14.18 2.71
C LEU A 247 -4.93 13.99 1.20
N ASP A 248 -4.53 15.03 0.48
CA ASP A 248 -4.24 14.95 -0.95
C ASP A 248 -2.81 14.45 -1.14
N LEU A 249 -2.68 13.16 -1.39
CA LEU A 249 -1.38 12.50 -1.50
C LEU A 249 -0.61 12.84 -2.79
N MET A 250 -1.22 13.60 -3.71
CA MET A 250 -0.50 14.15 -4.87
C MET A 250 0.37 15.34 -4.51
N LEU A 251 0.13 15.98 -3.37
CA LEU A 251 0.89 17.17 -2.96
C LEU A 251 2.24 16.77 -2.35
N PRO A 252 3.38 17.27 -2.88
CA PRO A 252 4.70 16.94 -2.34
C PRO A 252 4.83 17.19 -0.84
N ALA A 253 4.30 18.31 -0.32
CA ALA A 253 4.33 18.61 1.10
C ALA A 253 3.58 17.58 1.96
N VAL A 254 2.49 16.98 1.45
CA VAL A 254 1.76 15.91 2.13
C VAL A 254 2.56 14.61 2.08
N GLN A 255 3.17 14.29 0.93
CA GLN A 255 4.04 13.13 0.79
C GLN A 255 5.21 13.17 1.76
N ASP A 256 5.90 14.31 1.83
CA ASP A 256 7.05 14.49 2.73
C ASP A 256 6.63 14.38 4.21
N ALA A 257 5.48 14.95 4.56
CA ALA A 257 4.95 14.85 5.91
C ALA A 257 4.56 13.41 6.30
N VAL A 258 3.94 12.66 5.38
CA VAL A 258 3.59 11.25 5.60
C VAL A 258 4.84 10.39 5.73
N GLU A 259 5.82 10.57 4.86
CA GLU A 259 7.04 9.77 4.86
C GLU A 259 7.89 10.02 6.11
N GLY A 260 8.05 11.29 6.49
CA GLY A 260 8.77 11.69 7.70
C GLY A 260 8.02 11.42 9.00
N PHE A 261 6.76 10.97 8.93
CA PHE A 261 5.94 10.76 10.13
C PHE A 261 6.40 9.52 10.90
N THR A 262 6.68 9.72 12.20
CA THR A 262 7.17 8.68 13.12
C THR A 262 6.16 8.32 14.21
N GLY A 263 5.00 8.99 14.22
CA GLY A 263 3.93 8.72 15.19
C GLY A 263 3.24 7.37 14.92
N SER A 264 2.54 6.86 15.91
CA SER A 264 1.82 5.58 15.82
C SER A 264 0.39 5.69 15.31
N SER A 265 -0.15 6.91 15.20
CA SER A 265 -1.54 7.16 14.77
C SER A 265 -1.58 8.19 13.65
N ALA A 266 -2.24 7.86 12.56
CA ALA A 266 -2.45 8.78 11.44
C ALA A 266 -3.32 10.00 11.78
N LYS A 267 -3.99 9.99 12.94
CA LYS A 267 -4.84 11.08 13.40
C LYS A 267 -4.15 12.44 13.37
N GLU A 268 -2.88 12.50 13.75
CA GLU A 268 -2.10 13.74 13.76
C GLU A 268 -1.95 14.33 12.35
N LEU A 269 -1.79 13.47 11.33
CA LEU A 269 -1.75 13.89 9.93
C LEU A 269 -3.09 14.47 9.47
N PHE A 270 -4.21 13.83 9.84
CA PHE A 270 -5.55 14.28 9.46
C PHE A 270 -6.03 15.52 10.23
N THR A 271 -5.49 15.79 11.42
CA THR A 271 -5.78 17.02 12.19
C THR A 271 -4.76 18.13 11.94
N GLY A 272 -3.67 17.83 11.25
CA GLY A 272 -2.60 18.77 10.93
C GLY A 272 -2.97 19.77 9.83
N PRO A 273 -2.09 20.76 9.58
CA PRO A 273 -2.36 21.88 8.64
C PRO A 273 -2.40 21.46 7.17
N LEU A 274 -1.84 20.31 6.81
CA LEU A 274 -1.84 19.79 5.44
C LEU A 274 -3.13 19.06 5.07
N SER A 275 -3.93 18.70 6.06
CA SER A 275 -5.24 18.10 5.88
C SER A 275 -6.28 19.16 5.53
N ARG A 276 -7.22 18.80 4.68
CA ARG A 276 -8.31 19.67 4.23
C ARG A 276 -9.66 19.09 4.59
N THR A 277 -10.67 19.95 4.71
CA THR A 277 -12.07 19.51 4.91
C THR A 277 -12.56 18.80 3.65
N TYR A 278 -13.05 17.58 3.84
CA TYR A 278 -13.72 16.82 2.78
C TYR A 278 -15.18 17.27 2.73
N MET A 279 -15.54 18.00 1.68
CA MET A 279 -16.88 18.59 1.59
C MET A 279 -17.93 17.51 1.39
N VAL A 280 -18.68 17.23 2.44
CA VAL A 280 -19.90 16.44 2.38
C VAL A 280 -21.04 17.40 2.06
N ARG A 281 -21.81 17.17 1.00
CA ARG A 281 -23.04 17.94 0.80
C ARG A 281 -24.05 17.53 1.86
N PRO A 282 -24.70 18.50 2.54
CA PRO A 282 -25.83 18.19 3.41
C PRO A 282 -26.93 17.50 2.59
N GLU A 283 -27.67 16.64 3.23
CA GLU A 283 -28.84 15.93 2.67
C GLU A 283 -29.91 16.89 2.19
#